data_7217c2163274d9dd5e8aed38be500047
#
_entry.id   7217c2163274d9dd5e8aed38be500047
#
_cell.length_a   1.000
_cell.length_b   1.000
_cell.length_c   1.000
_cell.angle_alpha   90.00
_cell.angle_beta   90.00
_cell.angle_gamma   90.00
#
_symmetry.space_group_name_H-M   'P 1'
#
loop_
_entity.id
_entity.type
_entity.pdbx_description
1 polymer ?
#
loop_
_entity_poly.entity_id
_entity_poly.type
_entity_poly.pdbx_seq_one_letter_code
_entity_poly.pdbx_strand_id
1 'polypeptide(L)'
;MDKIKVMSVFGTRPEAIKMAPLVKQLEKTPEIESIVCVTAQHREMLDQVLEIFDLHPQYDLNIMQSRQTLAGITTRALTGLEEVMGQEKPDIVLVHGDTSTTFAGALAAYYNQVKVGHVEAGLRTYDKYQPFPEEMNRRLTGALTDLHFAPTPLAKEHLLKENISPDGIFITGNTVIDALAHTIEEDYTFTVPELNQIDFKNKRVIAMTAHRRENLGEPLKNICRAVKRLVEEYPDVEVVYAVHKNPAVVEPVHEILGGNDRIHLTDPLDLKDMHNLMCRSFFVMTDSGGLQEEVPSMGKPVLVLRNVTERPEGVEAGTLKLAGTDENVIYSMAKELLDNKEEYEKMAQAKNPFGDGQASRRIVESILYAFGKKADRPDEYVLRIKYEKTPKEGKPMKEERMAILNMLEKGIISVDEAERLLTALHSGLGTEKDGITKAVGGMLNKAGAALSAVADKVKENPAVKNAADKVADKADDLQPKVSSAAFRMKEKLADKADELQPAVRSAAFRMAEKATARWRQ
;
A
#
# COMPACT_ATOMS: atom_id res chain seq x y z
N MET A 1 -29.67 12.50 -25.55
CA MET A 1 -29.50 12.02 -24.16
C MET A 1 -28.47 12.92 -23.50
N ASP A 2 -28.74 13.40 -22.31
CA ASP A 2 -27.80 14.27 -21.63
C ASP A 2 -26.53 13.47 -21.29
N LYS A 3 -25.38 14.05 -21.59
CA LYS A 3 -24.08 13.47 -21.26
C LYS A 3 -23.81 13.63 -19.77
N ILE A 4 -23.05 12.70 -19.20
CA ILE A 4 -22.51 12.85 -17.83
C ILE A 4 -21.32 13.79 -17.91
N LYS A 5 -21.36 14.92 -17.18
CA LYS A 5 -20.26 15.87 -17.12
C LYS A 5 -19.27 15.44 -16.03
N VAL A 6 -18.10 14.98 -16.45
CA VAL A 6 -17.02 14.46 -15.59
C VAL A 6 -15.87 15.45 -15.58
N MET A 7 -15.55 15.99 -14.39
CA MET A 7 -14.39 16.89 -14.23
C MET A 7 -13.24 16.13 -13.56
N SER A 8 -12.11 16.02 -14.26
CA SER A 8 -10.87 15.45 -13.74
C SER A 8 -9.98 16.54 -13.14
N VAL A 9 -9.61 16.40 -11.85
CA VAL A 9 -8.81 17.38 -11.12
C VAL A 9 -7.49 16.75 -10.69
N PHE A 10 -6.36 17.38 -11.08
CA PHE A 10 -5.01 16.98 -10.67
C PHE A 10 -4.05 18.16 -10.74
N GLY A 11 -2.86 18.05 -10.12
CA GLY A 11 -1.96 19.19 -10.04
C GLY A 11 -0.47 18.86 -9.96
N THR A 12 -0.11 17.60 -9.88
CA THR A 12 1.28 17.14 -9.80
C THR A 12 1.61 16.17 -10.94
N ARG A 13 2.90 15.98 -11.23
CA ARG A 13 3.37 15.03 -12.25
C ARG A 13 2.86 13.59 -12.02
N PRO A 14 2.96 13.01 -10.79
CA PRO A 14 2.47 11.64 -10.55
C PRO A 14 0.96 11.48 -10.77
N GLU A 15 0.17 12.48 -10.37
CA GLU A 15 -1.28 12.48 -10.63
C GLU A 15 -1.56 12.55 -12.12
N ALA A 16 -0.89 13.44 -12.85
CA ALA A 16 -1.10 13.63 -14.29
C ALA A 16 -0.79 12.35 -15.08
N ILE A 17 0.31 11.64 -14.78
CA ILE A 17 0.67 10.37 -15.42
C ILE A 17 -0.45 9.34 -15.27
N LYS A 18 -1.05 9.25 -14.10
CA LYS A 18 -2.09 8.26 -13.76
C LYS A 18 -3.48 8.70 -14.23
N MET A 19 -3.75 10.01 -14.28
CA MET A 19 -5.04 10.54 -14.76
C MET A 19 -5.11 10.64 -16.29
N ALA A 20 -3.98 10.81 -16.98
CA ALA A 20 -3.95 10.97 -18.42
C ALA A 20 -4.64 9.85 -19.22
N PRO A 21 -4.35 8.56 -18.99
CA PRO A 21 -5.04 7.48 -19.71
C PRO A 21 -6.54 7.45 -19.39
N LEU A 22 -6.94 7.82 -18.17
CA LEU A 22 -8.34 7.93 -17.79
C LEU A 22 -9.04 9.08 -18.53
N VAL A 23 -8.42 10.26 -18.61
CA VAL A 23 -8.96 11.40 -19.38
C VAL A 23 -9.13 11.00 -20.84
N LYS A 24 -8.12 10.36 -21.46
CA LYS A 24 -8.25 9.87 -22.84
C LYS A 24 -9.37 8.85 -23.03
N GLN A 25 -9.65 8.02 -22.02
CA GLN A 25 -10.78 7.08 -22.06
C GLN A 25 -12.13 7.80 -21.89
N LEU A 26 -12.21 8.82 -21.02
CA LEU A 26 -13.40 9.67 -20.86
C LEU A 26 -13.74 10.41 -22.17
N GLU A 27 -12.73 11.03 -22.82
CA GLU A 27 -12.89 11.74 -24.10
C GLU A 27 -13.42 10.84 -25.22
N LYS A 28 -13.07 9.55 -25.24
CA LYS A 28 -13.52 8.56 -26.21
C LYS A 28 -14.95 8.02 -25.95
N THR A 29 -15.53 8.34 -24.78
CA THR A 29 -16.84 7.78 -24.35
C THR A 29 -17.97 8.75 -24.74
N PRO A 30 -18.87 8.38 -25.66
CA PRO A 30 -19.90 9.29 -26.21
C PRO A 30 -20.88 9.83 -25.16
N GLU A 31 -21.13 9.07 -24.10
CA GLU A 31 -22.05 9.40 -23.01
C GLU A 31 -21.45 10.40 -22.02
N ILE A 32 -20.17 10.75 -22.17
CA ILE A 32 -19.43 11.60 -21.23
C ILE A 32 -19.03 12.91 -21.90
N GLU A 33 -19.14 14.00 -21.14
CA GLU A 33 -18.48 15.28 -21.40
C GLU A 33 -17.30 15.38 -20.42
N SER A 34 -16.06 15.29 -20.95
CA SER A 34 -14.83 15.31 -20.15
C SER A 34 -14.31 16.72 -20.00
N ILE A 35 -14.14 17.18 -18.77
CA ILE A 35 -13.52 18.46 -18.41
C ILE A 35 -12.24 18.17 -17.63
N VAL A 36 -11.16 18.86 -17.98
CA VAL A 36 -9.88 18.77 -17.28
C VAL A 36 -9.59 20.10 -16.59
N CYS A 37 -9.42 20.06 -15.27
CA CYS A 37 -9.01 21.18 -14.46
C CYS A 37 -7.70 20.86 -13.74
N VAL A 38 -6.63 21.58 -14.06
CA VAL A 38 -5.34 21.41 -13.39
C VAL A 38 -5.11 22.51 -12.38
N THR A 39 -4.59 22.13 -11.20
CA THR A 39 -4.18 23.13 -10.20
C THR A 39 -2.78 23.65 -10.46
N ALA A 40 -1.95 22.91 -11.21
CA ALA A 40 -0.55 23.21 -11.47
C ALA A 40 0.24 23.52 -10.18
N GLN A 41 0.08 22.64 -9.17
CA GLN A 41 0.85 22.71 -7.92
C GLN A 41 2.36 22.60 -8.17
N HIS A 42 2.78 21.85 -9.24
CA HIS A 42 4.15 21.75 -9.77
C HIS A 42 4.12 22.00 -11.27
N ARG A 43 4.38 23.23 -11.71
CA ARG A 43 4.16 23.71 -13.08
C ARG A 43 4.92 22.93 -14.15
N GLU A 44 6.24 23.06 -14.18
CA GLU A 44 7.08 22.54 -15.26
C GLU A 44 6.96 21.01 -15.45
N MET A 45 6.91 20.29 -14.34
CA MET A 45 6.80 18.82 -14.35
C MET A 45 5.43 18.34 -14.82
N LEU A 46 4.38 19.12 -14.59
CA LEU A 46 3.03 18.82 -15.05
C LEU A 46 2.93 19.02 -16.56
N ASP A 47 3.44 20.14 -17.07
CA ASP A 47 3.36 20.49 -18.49
C ASP A 47 4.01 19.44 -19.39
N GLN A 48 5.13 18.84 -18.97
CA GLN A 48 5.76 17.73 -19.68
C GLN A 48 4.82 16.52 -19.85
N VAL A 49 4.03 16.21 -18.83
CA VAL A 49 3.08 15.08 -18.91
C VAL A 49 1.89 15.45 -19.79
N LEU A 50 1.37 16.67 -19.68
CA LEU A 50 0.30 17.15 -20.55
C LEU A 50 0.69 17.05 -22.02
N GLU A 51 1.94 17.42 -22.36
CA GLU A 51 2.48 17.30 -23.72
C GLU A 51 2.62 15.84 -24.16
N ILE A 52 3.21 14.96 -23.33
CA ILE A 52 3.40 13.52 -23.63
C ILE A 52 2.07 12.84 -23.98
N PHE A 53 0.99 13.18 -23.26
CA PHE A 53 -0.33 12.56 -23.45
C PHE A 53 -1.27 13.40 -24.33
N ASP A 54 -0.79 14.50 -24.89
CA ASP A 54 -1.61 15.44 -25.69
C ASP A 54 -2.90 15.83 -24.93
N LEU A 55 -2.74 16.31 -23.71
CA LEU A 55 -3.84 16.78 -22.86
C LEU A 55 -3.93 18.29 -22.87
N HIS A 56 -5.13 18.80 -23.09
CA HIS A 56 -5.43 20.23 -23.13
C HIS A 56 -6.42 20.61 -22.03
N PRO A 57 -5.94 21.01 -20.81
CA PRO A 57 -6.83 21.41 -19.73
C PRO A 57 -7.71 22.62 -20.15
N GLN A 58 -9.00 22.51 -19.89
CA GLN A 58 -9.93 23.62 -20.07
C GLN A 58 -9.74 24.69 -18.96
N TYR A 59 -9.29 24.26 -17.79
CA TYR A 59 -9.03 25.12 -16.65
C TYR A 59 -7.64 24.88 -16.08
N ASP A 60 -6.89 25.96 -15.89
CA ASP A 60 -5.57 25.97 -15.30
C ASP A 60 -5.53 27.01 -14.17
N LEU A 61 -5.52 26.56 -12.94
CA LEU A 61 -5.56 27.44 -11.76
C LEU A 61 -4.20 28.06 -11.43
N ASN A 62 -3.11 27.48 -11.94
CA ASN A 62 -1.74 27.98 -11.80
C ASN A 62 -1.38 28.40 -10.35
N ILE A 63 -1.67 27.53 -9.37
CA ILE A 63 -1.55 27.86 -7.94
C ILE A 63 -0.11 27.85 -7.43
N MET A 64 0.88 27.45 -8.24
CA MET A 64 2.28 27.33 -7.83
C MET A 64 2.83 28.67 -7.36
N GLN A 65 3.48 28.67 -6.20
CA GLN A 65 4.19 29.84 -5.64
C GLN A 65 5.51 29.41 -5.02
N SER A 66 6.47 30.34 -4.96
CA SER A 66 7.72 30.12 -4.21
C SER A 66 7.43 29.94 -2.72
N ARG A 67 8.09 28.96 -2.08
CA ARG A 67 7.97 28.69 -0.62
C ARG A 67 6.53 28.43 -0.16
N GLN A 68 5.77 27.63 -0.92
CA GLN A 68 4.38 27.28 -0.57
C GLN A 68 4.29 26.52 0.75
N THR A 69 3.27 26.84 1.54
CA THR A 69 2.84 26.04 2.71
C THR A 69 1.71 25.11 2.31
N LEU A 70 1.51 24.01 3.03
CA LEU A 70 0.37 23.10 2.81
C LEU A 70 -0.98 23.84 2.89
N ALA A 71 -1.14 24.72 3.89
CA ALA A 71 -2.34 25.53 4.03
C ALA A 71 -2.55 26.45 2.81
N GLY A 72 -1.49 27.09 2.32
CA GLY A 72 -1.54 27.96 1.15
C GLY A 72 -1.92 27.21 -0.13
N ILE A 73 -1.39 26.01 -0.34
CA ILE A 73 -1.75 25.14 -1.47
C ILE A 73 -3.23 24.77 -1.38
N THR A 74 -3.65 24.25 -0.24
CA THR A 74 -5.04 23.79 -0.02
C THR A 74 -6.04 24.93 -0.21
N THR A 75 -5.77 26.12 0.34
CA THR A 75 -6.68 27.27 0.24
C THR A 75 -6.83 27.73 -1.21
N ARG A 76 -5.72 27.90 -1.95
CA ARG A 76 -5.78 28.36 -3.34
C ARG A 76 -6.45 27.32 -4.26
N ALA A 77 -6.13 26.03 -4.07
CA ALA A 77 -6.78 24.96 -4.81
C ALA A 77 -8.28 24.91 -4.52
N LEU A 78 -8.68 24.96 -3.23
CA LEU A 78 -10.08 24.92 -2.82
C LEU A 78 -10.88 26.10 -3.44
N THR A 79 -10.40 27.33 -3.28
CA THR A 79 -11.10 28.51 -3.79
C THR A 79 -11.22 28.50 -5.32
N GLY A 80 -10.13 28.18 -6.04
CA GLY A 80 -10.17 28.13 -7.50
C GLY A 80 -11.05 27.01 -8.04
N LEU A 81 -11.04 25.83 -7.39
CA LEU A 81 -11.90 24.70 -7.77
C LEU A 81 -13.37 24.97 -7.48
N GLU A 82 -13.69 25.63 -6.36
CA GLU A 82 -15.06 26.04 -6.03
C GLU A 82 -15.65 26.96 -7.10
N GLU A 83 -14.87 27.94 -7.59
CA GLU A 83 -15.28 28.84 -8.67
C GLU A 83 -15.55 28.08 -9.98
N VAL A 84 -14.63 27.21 -10.40
CA VAL A 84 -14.77 26.41 -11.64
C VAL A 84 -15.97 25.46 -11.53
N MET A 85 -16.14 24.76 -10.42
CA MET A 85 -17.28 23.85 -10.22
C MET A 85 -18.62 24.58 -10.17
N GLY A 86 -18.65 25.78 -9.59
CA GLY A 86 -19.85 26.63 -9.59
C GLY A 86 -20.29 27.06 -11.00
N GLN A 87 -19.34 27.28 -11.90
CA GLN A 87 -19.57 27.61 -13.31
C GLN A 87 -19.99 26.38 -14.11
N GLU A 88 -19.20 25.31 -14.07
CA GLU A 88 -19.36 24.12 -14.90
C GLU A 88 -20.45 23.17 -14.42
N LYS A 89 -20.71 23.10 -13.11
CA LYS A 89 -21.69 22.20 -12.49
C LYS A 89 -21.54 20.75 -12.94
N PRO A 90 -20.37 20.13 -12.75
CA PRO A 90 -20.15 18.76 -13.17
C PRO A 90 -21.06 17.80 -12.37
N ASP A 91 -21.39 16.64 -12.95
CA ASP A 91 -22.14 15.59 -12.28
C ASP A 91 -21.25 14.81 -11.32
N ILE A 92 -19.95 14.70 -11.65
CA ILE A 92 -18.94 14.05 -10.82
C ILE A 92 -17.56 14.69 -11.01
N VAL A 93 -16.81 14.81 -9.92
CA VAL A 93 -15.42 15.22 -9.92
C VAL A 93 -14.53 14.02 -9.62
N LEU A 94 -13.52 13.78 -10.46
CA LEU A 94 -12.51 12.75 -10.24
C LEU A 94 -11.27 13.39 -9.64
N VAL A 95 -10.81 12.84 -8.52
CA VAL A 95 -9.55 13.20 -7.86
C VAL A 95 -8.67 11.96 -7.73
N HIS A 96 -7.35 12.13 -7.63
CA HIS A 96 -6.41 11.02 -7.65
C HIS A 96 -5.49 11.01 -6.44
N GLY A 97 -5.35 9.84 -5.80
CA GLY A 97 -4.32 9.57 -4.79
C GLY A 97 -4.51 10.38 -3.50
N ASP A 98 -3.51 11.20 -3.15
CA ASP A 98 -3.34 11.68 -1.78
C ASP A 98 -2.73 13.08 -1.64
N THR A 99 -2.64 13.84 -2.72
CA THR A 99 -2.07 15.19 -2.68
C THR A 99 -3.00 16.19 -1.99
N SER A 100 -2.49 17.38 -1.69
CA SER A 100 -3.33 18.48 -1.21
C SER A 100 -4.37 18.90 -2.27
N THR A 101 -4.06 18.76 -3.55
CA THR A 101 -5.01 18.96 -4.67
C THR A 101 -6.16 17.96 -4.62
N THR A 102 -5.87 16.68 -4.35
CA THR A 102 -6.87 15.61 -4.19
C THR A 102 -7.88 15.95 -3.11
N PHE A 103 -7.38 16.28 -1.92
CA PHE A 103 -8.23 16.64 -0.79
C PHE A 103 -9.03 17.93 -1.06
N ALA A 104 -8.39 18.98 -1.58
CA ALA A 104 -9.06 20.25 -1.90
C ALA A 104 -10.14 20.06 -2.98
N GLY A 105 -9.88 19.22 -4.00
CA GLY A 105 -10.84 18.88 -5.05
C GLY A 105 -12.06 18.14 -4.53
N ALA A 106 -11.87 17.14 -3.67
CA ALA A 106 -12.97 16.43 -3.03
C ALA A 106 -13.81 17.35 -2.12
N LEU A 107 -13.15 18.23 -1.37
CA LEU A 107 -13.84 19.18 -0.48
C LEU A 107 -14.63 20.23 -1.27
N ALA A 108 -14.07 20.78 -2.37
CA ALA A 108 -14.77 21.72 -3.24
C ALA A 108 -16.00 21.06 -3.87
N ALA A 109 -15.88 19.81 -4.36
CA ALA A 109 -16.99 19.05 -4.90
C ALA A 109 -18.11 18.85 -3.86
N TYR A 110 -17.74 18.45 -2.64
CA TYR A 110 -18.69 18.29 -1.54
C TYR A 110 -19.47 19.60 -1.23
N TYR A 111 -18.77 20.75 -1.18
CA TYR A 111 -19.41 22.05 -0.95
C TYR A 111 -20.38 22.45 -2.07
N ASN A 112 -20.08 22.04 -3.30
CA ASN A 112 -20.96 22.25 -4.46
C ASN A 112 -22.02 21.16 -4.63
N GLN A 113 -22.12 20.17 -3.71
CA GLN A 113 -23.03 19.02 -3.77
C GLN A 113 -22.84 18.16 -5.03
N VAL A 114 -21.61 18.10 -5.53
CA VAL A 114 -21.17 17.30 -6.67
C VAL A 114 -20.60 15.98 -6.17
N LYS A 115 -20.90 14.88 -6.86
CA LYS A 115 -20.34 13.55 -6.53
C LYS A 115 -18.81 13.54 -6.66
N VAL A 116 -18.16 12.73 -5.83
CA VAL A 116 -16.71 12.55 -5.85
C VAL A 116 -16.35 11.12 -6.24
N GLY A 117 -15.49 10.98 -7.26
CA GLY A 117 -14.82 9.72 -7.59
C GLY A 117 -13.33 9.80 -7.21
N HIS A 118 -12.88 8.86 -6.39
CA HIS A 118 -11.49 8.83 -5.91
C HIS A 118 -10.72 7.71 -6.63
N VAL A 119 -9.83 8.09 -7.52
CA VAL A 119 -8.91 7.19 -8.25
C VAL A 119 -7.71 6.86 -7.35
N GLU A 120 -7.27 5.61 -7.32
CA GLU A 120 -6.26 5.08 -6.40
C GLU A 120 -6.70 5.17 -4.93
N ALA A 121 -7.97 4.85 -4.67
CA ALA A 121 -8.56 4.88 -3.34
C ALA A 121 -8.13 3.67 -2.49
N GLY A 122 -8.01 3.86 -1.17
CA GLY A 122 -7.88 2.76 -0.21
C GLY A 122 -6.45 2.35 0.15
N LEU A 123 -5.42 3.04 -0.34
CA LEU A 123 -4.06 2.86 0.17
C LEU A 123 -3.97 3.40 1.60
N ARG A 124 -3.40 2.62 2.55
CA ARG A 124 -3.30 3.00 3.97
C ARG A 124 -2.00 2.54 4.60
N THR A 125 -1.46 3.40 5.45
CA THR A 125 -0.40 3.06 6.39
C THR A 125 -0.94 2.97 7.82
N TYR A 126 -2.09 3.61 8.09
CA TYR A 126 -2.69 3.80 9.41
C TYR A 126 -1.86 4.66 10.38
N ASP A 127 -0.73 5.19 9.96
CA ASP A 127 0.03 6.20 10.69
C ASP A 127 -0.22 7.58 10.07
N LYS A 128 -0.99 8.44 10.75
CA LYS A 128 -1.40 9.76 10.25
C LYS A 128 -0.24 10.71 9.91
N TYR A 129 0.98 10.37 10.32
CA TYR A 129 2.20 11.16 10.07
C TYR A 129 3.16 10.48 9.09
N GLN A 130 2.80 9.29 8.54
CA GLN A 130 3.67 8.55 7.63
C GLN A 130 2.88 7.85 6.50
N PRO A 131 2.95 8.38 5.26
CA PRO A 131 3.58 9.65 4.85
C PRO A 131 2.74 10.86 5.28
N PHE A 132 3.40 11.99 5.47
CA PHE A 132 2.76 13.24 5.85
C PHE A 132 2.85 14.28 4.73
N PRO A 133 1.73 14.90 4.29
CA PRO A 133 0.36 14.83 4.82
C PRO A 133 -0.52 13.75 4.16
N GLU A 134 0.04 12.89 3.31
CA GLU A 134 -0.64 12.03 2.35
C GLU A 134 -1.63 11.06 3.01
N GLU A 135 -1.27 10.42 4.14
CA GLU A 135 -2.17 9.46 4.79
C GLU A 135 -3.48 10.12 5.25
N MET A 136 -3.40 11.32 5.78
CA MET A 136 -4.62 12.05 6.20
C MET A 136 -5.40 12.58 5.00
N ASN A 137 -4.73 13.04 3.94
CA ASN A 137 -5.41 13.43 2.71
C ASN A 137 -6.22 12.27 2.13
N ARG A 138 -5.66 11.03 2.09
CA ARG A 138 -6.37 9.82 1.64
C ARG A 138 -7.63 9.56 2.46
N ARG A 139 -7.51 9.60 3.78
CA ARG A 139 -8.63 9.32 4.69
C ARG A 139 -9.73 10.36 4.58
N LEU A 140 -9.38 11.65 4.57
CA LEU A 140 -10.35 12.74 4.46
C LEU A 140 -11.03 12.73 3.09
N THR A 141 -10.29 12.51 2.00
CA THR A 141 -10.84 12.32 0.67
C THR A 141 -11.80 11.12 0.64
N GLY A 142 -11.41 9.98 1.21
CA GLY A 142 -12.25 8.80 1.28
C GLY A 142 -13.59 9.04 1.97
N ALA A 143 -13.61 9.86 3.03
CA ALA A 143 -14.85 10.20 3.73
C ALA A 143 -15.81 11.11 2.90
N LEU A 144 -15.27 11.83 1.89
CA LEU A 144 -16.05 12.71 1.01
C LEU A 144 -16.46 12.00 -0.31
N THR A 145 -15.96 10.80 -0.55
CA THR A 145 -16.05 10.10 -1.84
C THR A 145 -17.32 9.26 -1.96
N ASP A 146 -17.97 9.33 -3.11
CA ASP A 146 -19.12 8.48 -3.50
C ASP A 146 -18.68 7.20 -4.22
N LEU A 147 -17.68 7.30 -5.15
CA LEU A 147 -17.17 6.18 -5.93
C LEU A 147 -15.68 5.99 -5.68
N HIS A 148 -15.30 4.86 -5.09
CA HIS A 148 -13.92 4.52 -4.78
C HIS A 148 -13.35 3.55 -5.81
N PHE A 149 -12.33 3.96 -6.55
CA PHE A 149 -11.64 3.13 -7.52
C PHE A 149 -10.35 2.59 -6.88
N ALA A 150 -10.48 1.42 -6.28
CA ALA A 150 -9.40 0.76 -5.55
C ALA A 150 -8.45 0.05 -6.52
N PRO A 151 -7.11 0.24 -6.42
CA PRO A 151 -6.17 -0.43 -7.31
C PRO A 151 -6.07 -1.94 -7.06
N THR A 152 -6.28 -2.39 -5.82
CA THR A 152 -6.10 -3.79 -5.42
C THR A 152 -7.20 -4.27 -4.47
N PRO A 153 -7.38 -5.60 -4.30
CA PRO A 153 -8.25 -6.15 -3.27
C PRO A 153 -7.90 -5.68 -1.86
N LEU A 154 -6.60 -5.52 -1.54
CA LEU A 154 -6.15 -5.00 -0.24
C LEU A 154 -6.63 -3.56 0.00
N ALA A 155 -6.54 -2.71 -1.02
CA ALA A 155 -7.06 -1.34 -0.95
C ALA A 155 -8.58 -1.31 -0.69
N LYS A 156 -9.36 -2.21 -1.32
CA LYS A 156 -10.79 -2.40 -1.03
C LYS A 156 -11.03 -2.83 0.43
N GLU A 157 -10.22 -3.75 0.96
CA GLU A 157 -10.33 -4.19 2.36
C GLU A 157 -10.12 -3.03 3.34
N HIS A 158 -9.18 -2.12 3.05
CA HIS A 158 -8.95 -0.94 3.89
C HIS A 158 -10.18 -0.02 3.89
N LEU A 159 -10.81 0.21 2.74
CA LEU A 159 -12.04 1.01 2.66
C LEU A 159 -13.20 0.37 3.42
N LEU A 160 -13.37 -0.95 3.32
CA LEU A 160 -14.39 -1.69 4.06
C LEU A 160 -14.16 -1.60 5.58
N LYS A 161 -12.90 -1.62 6.06
CA LYS A 161 -12.56 -1.42 7.48
C LYS A 161 -12.91 -0.01 7.98
N GLU A 162 -13.00 0.96 7.09
CA GLU A 162 -13.42 2.33 7.38
C GLU A 162 -14.95 2.52 7.23
N ASN A 163 -15.71 1.42 7.12
CA ASN A 163 -17.16 1.39 6.96
C ASN A 163 -17.67 2.04 5.66
N ILE A 164 -16.85 2.09 4.61
CA ILE A 164 -17.30 2.49 3.28
C ILE A 164 -18.19 1.39 2.69
N SER A 165 -19.33 1.79 2.10
CA SER A 165 -20.25 0.83 1.48
C SER A 165 -19.60 0.08 0.33
N PRO A 166 -19.72 -1.27 0.26
CA PRO A 166 -19.16 -2.06 -0.83
C PRO A 166 -19.75 -1.69 -2.20
N ASP A 167 -20.95 -1.11 -2.24
CA ASP A 167 -21.61 -0.73 -3.49
C ASP A 167 -20.88 0.41 -4.22
N GLY A 168 -20.24 1.31 -3.47
CA GLY A 168 -19.43 2.41 -3.98
C GLY A 168 -17.96 2.06 -4.25
N ILE A 169 -17.52 0.80 -4.00
CA ILE A 169 -16.11 0.42 -4.17
C ILE A 169 -15.95 -0.50 -5.39
N PHE A 170 -15.03 -0.15 -6.30
CA PHE A 170 -14.72 -0.91 -7.51
C PHE A 170 -13.22 -1.24 -7.53
N ILE A 171 -12.85 -2.50 -7.71
CA ILE A 171 -11.44 -2.88 -7.89
C ILE A 171 -11.10 -2.72 -9.37
N THR A 172 -10.35 -1.68 -9.70
CA THR A 172 -10.08 -1.30 -11.09
C THR A 172 -8.71 -1.73 -11.60
N GLY A 173 -7.74 -1.94 -10.73
CA GLY A 173 -6.32 -1.85 -11.05
C GLY A 173 -5.84 -0.40 -10.95
N ASN A 174 -4.52 -0.20 -11.08
CA ASN A 174 -3.90 1.14 -11.05
C ASN A 174 -3.76 1.68 -12.48
N THR A 175 -4.20 2.91 -12.69
CA THR A 175 -4.14 3.60 -14.00
C THR A 175 -2.72 3.90 -14.47
N VAL A 176 -1.70 3.79 -13.60
CA VAL A 176 -0.29 3.89 -14.02
C VAL A 176 0.07 2.79 -15.03
N ILE A 177 -0.57 1.61 -14.92
CA ILE A 177 -0.34 0.52 -15.86
C ILE A 177 -0.93 0.86 -17.24
N ASP A 178 -2.07 1.54 -17.27
CA ASP A 178 -2.67 2.02 -18.54
C ASP A 178 -1.77 3.05 -19.24
N ALA A 179 -1.02 3.86 -18.45
CA ALA A 179 -0.10 4.87 -18.98
C ALA A 179 1.05 4.25 -19.82
N LEU A 180 1.47 3.03 -19.51
CA LEU A 180 2.55 2.35 -20.22
C LEU A 180 2.25 2.17 -21.71
N ALA A 181 1.00 1.92 -22.08
CA ALA A 181 0.58 1.77 -23.47
C ALA A 181 0.74 3.06 -24.31
N HIS A 182 0.91 4.21 -23.65
CA HIS A 182 1.11 5.52 -24.29
C HIS A 182 2.56 5.99 -24.31
N THR A 183 3.44 5.34 -23.56
CA THR A 183 4.82 5.80 -23.33
C THR A 183 5.88 4.81 -23.79
N ILE A 184 5.54 3.53 -23.93
CA ILE A 184 6.45 2.49 -24.44
C ILE A 184 6.29 2.40 -25.96
N GLU A 185 7.39 2.52 -26.66
CA GLU A 185 7.46 2.46 -28.14
C GLU A 185 8.50 1.39 -28.55
N GLU A 186 8.17 0.59 -29.57
CA GLU A 186 9.05 -0.49 -30.05
C GLU A 186 10.36 0.07 -30.58
N ASP A 187 10.30 1.10 -31.43
CA ASP A 187 11.44 1.77 -32.06
C ASP A 187 11.78 3.10 -31.37
N TYR A 188 11.76 3.13 -30.03
CA TYR A 188 12.04 4.34 -29.27
C TYR A 188 13.49 4.80 -29.40
N THR A 189 13.68 6.09 -29.66
CA THR A 189 14.98 6.77 -29.60
C THR A 189 15.04 7.58 -28.32
N PHE A 190 16.00 7.29 -27.43
CA PHE A 190 16.17 7.99 -26.17
C PHE A 190 16.55 9.46 -26.39
N THR A 191 16.01 10.33 -25.57
CA THR A 191 16.39 11.76 -25.54
C THR A 191 17.81 11.95 -25.00
N VAL A 192 18.26 11.02 -24.13
CA VAL A 192 19.65 10.92 -23.66
C VAL A 192 20.48 10.16 -24.70
N PRO A 193 21.39 10.81 -25.46
CA PRO A 193 22.06 10.21 -26.63
C PRO A 193 22.91 8.99 -26.29
N GLU A 194 23.48 8.93 -25.10
CA GLU A 194 24.34 7.84 -24.62
C GLU A 194 23.57 6.52 -24.54
N LEU A 195 22.27 6.59 -24.19
CA LEU A 195 21.42 5.40 -24.07
C LEU A 195 21.13 4.73 -25.43
N ASN A 196 21.22 5.49 -26.54
CA ASN A 196 21.07 4.96 -27.90
C ASN A 196 22.27 4.12 -28.37
N GLN A 197 23.39 4.18 -27.63
CA GLN A 197 24.60 3.42 -27.94
C GLN A 197 24.65 2.06 -27.24
N ILE A 198 23.74 1.82 -26.28
CA ILE A 198 23.68 0.58 -25.49
C ILE A 198 23.11 -0.55 -26.35
N ASP A 199 23.79 -1.67 -26.38
CA ASP A 199 23.35 -2.88 -27.09
C ASP A 199 22.39 -3.72 -26.23
N PHE A 200 21.14 -3.28 -26.15
CA PHE A 200 20.08 -3.98 -25.38
C PHE A 200 19.77 -5.40 -25.91
N LYS A 201 20.24 -5.77 -27.10
CA LYS A 201 19.98 -7.10 -27.67
C LYS A 201 20.98 -8.14 -27.19
N ASN A 202 22.25 -7.77 -27.04
CA ASN A 202 23.33 -8.69 -26.71
C ASN A 202 23.85 -8.50 -25.28
N LYS A 203 23.45 -7.44 -24.59
CA LYS A 203 23.84 -7.14 -23.22
C LYS A 203 22.64 -7.29 -22.26
N ARG A 204 22.92 -7.78 -21.05
CA ARG A 204 21.93 -7.78 -19.96
C ARG A 204 22.01 -6.44 -19.23
N VAL A 205 21.13 -5.52 -19.62
CA VAL A 205 21.09 -4.18 -19.05
C VAL A 205 20.23 -4.18 -17.79
N ILE A 206 20.74 -3.64 -16.70
CA ILE A 206 20.02 -3.43 -15.45
C ILE A 206 19.66 -1.94 -15.36
N ALA A 207 18.36 -1.62 -15.33
CA ALA A 207 17.92 -0.25 -15.02
C ALA A 207 17.86 -0.05 -13.51
N MET A 208 18.33 1.10 -13.04
CA MET A 208 18.44 1.34 -11.61
C MET A 208 18.00 2.74 -11.22
N THR A 209 17.30 2.82 -10.06
CA THR A 209 17.06 4.07 -9.32
C THR A 209 17.21 3.83 -7.82
N ALA A 210 17.90 4.71 -7.09
CA ALA A 210 17.99 4.67 -5.63
C ALA A 210 18.21 6.08 -5.09
N HIS A 211 17.26 6.60 -4.31
CA HIS A 211 17.28 7.98 -3.83
C HIS A 211 16.44 8.23 -2.57
N ARG A 212 15.82 7.19 -2.00
CA ARG A 212 15.01 7.32 -0.78
C ARG A 212 15.85 7.80 0.39
N ARG A 213 15.26 8.61 1.28
CA ARG A 213 15.97 9.20 2.43
C ARG A 213 16.56 8.14 3.36
N GLU A 214 15.84 7.03 3.55
CA GLU A 214 16.30 5.89 4.35
C GLU A 214 17.54 5.18 3.76
N ASN A 215 17.81 5.38 2.46
CA ASN A 215 18.94 4.78 1.77
C ASN A 215 20.19 5.67 1.74
N LEU A 216 20.08 6.93 2.17
CA LEU A 216 21.24 7.84 2.14
C LEU A 216 22.35 7.38 3.08
N GLY A 217 23.62 7.68 2.71
CA GLY A 217 24.80 7.31 3.47
C GLY A 217 25.28 5.88 3.17
N GLU A 218 25.59 5.11 4.21
CA GLU A 218 26.16 3.76 4.05
C GLU A 218 25.26 2.76 3.29
N PRO A 219 23.93 2.75 3.45
CA PRO A 219 23.04 1.93 2.62
C PRO A 219 23.24 2.15 1.12
N LEU A 220 23.33 3.41 0.67
CA LEU A 220 23.53 3.73 -0.75
C LEU A 220 24.91 3.26 -1.23
N LYS A 221 25.96 3.40 -0.41
CA LYS A 221 27.29 2.91 -0.73
C LYS A 221 27.32 1.37 -0.86
N ASN A 222 26.59 0.65 -0.02
CA ASN A 222 26.43 -0.80 -0.11
C ASN A 222 25.75 -1.20 -1.44
N ILE A 223 24.67 -0.50 -1.81
CA ILE A 223 23.99 -0.69 -3.09
C ILE A 223 24.97 -0.48 -4.26
N CYS A 224 25.73 0.62 -4.24
CA CYS A 224 26.72 0.91 -5.30
C CYS A 224 27.83 -0.17 -5.34
N ARG A 225 28.34 -0.64 -4.21
CA ARG A 225 29.36 -1.71 -4.17
C ARG A 225 28.83 -3.03 -4.74
N ALA A 226 27.59 -3.40 -4.43
CA ALA A 226 26.95 -4.56 -5.01
C ALA A 226 26.84 -4.46 -6.54
N VAL A 227 26.42 -3.31 -7.05
CA VAL A 227 26.33 -3.03 -8.50
C VAL A 227 27.70 -3.09 -9.16
N LYS A 228 28.72 -2.47 -8.59
CA LYS A 228 30.10 -2.50 -9.11
C LYS A 228 30.60 -3.94 -9.23
N ARG A 229 30.42 -4.73 -8.20
CA ARG A 229 30.81 -6.14 -8.14
C ARG A 229 30.10 -6.98 -9.22
N LEU A 230 28.81 -6.75 -9.48
CA LEU A 230 28.07 -7.43 -10.55
C LEU A 230 28.68 -7.12 -11.93
N VAL A 231 28.93 -5.86 -12.22
CA VAL A 231 29.51 -5.44 -13.50
C VAL A 231 30.95 -5.97 -13.68
N GLU A 232 31.72 -6.04 -12.60
CA GLU A 232 33.07 -6.63 -12.64
C GLU A 232 33.06 -8.13 -12.92
N GLU A 233 32.10 -8.88 -12.35
CA GLU A 233 32.01 -10.34 -12.52
C GLU A 233 31.38 -10.75 -13.87
N TYR A 234 30.41 -9.98 -14.38
CA TYR A 234 29.67 -10.31 -15.60
C TYR A 234 30.04 -9.35 -16.74
N PRO A 235 30.83 -9.77 -17.73
CA PRO A 235 31.28 -8.91 -18.82
C PRO A 235 30.17 -8.48 -19.81
N ASP A 236 29.03 -9.16 -19.78
CA ASP A 236 27.85 -8.87 -20.60
C ASP A 236 26.80 -8.05 -19.84
N VAL A 237 27.04 -7.73 -18.56
CA VAL A 237 26.15 -6.88 -17.76
C VAL A 237 26.55 -5.41 -17.91
N GLU A 238 25.57 -4.59 -18.21
CA GLU A 238 25.64 -3.12 -18.15
C GLU A 238 24.58 -2.57 -17.22
N VAL A 239 24.84 -1.42 -16.60
CA VAL A 239 23.92 -0.78 -15.67
C VAL A 239 23.63 0.65 -16.14
N VAL A 240 22.35 1.01 -16.20
CA VAL A 240 21.91 2.40 -16.39
C VAL A 240 21.31 2.89 -15.08
N TYR A 241 21.98 3.84 -14.44
CA TYR A 241 21.51 4.42 -13.19
C TYR A 241 21.09 5.87 -13.40
N ALA A 242 19.77 6.13 -13.37
CA ALA A 242 19.22 7.49 -13.35
C ALA A 242 19.42 8.09 -11.96
N VAL A 243 20.46 8.92 -11.83
CA VAL A 243 20.97 9.46 -10.56
C VAL A 243 20.16 10.68 -10.15
N HIS A 244 19.58 10.64 -8.95
CA HIS A 244 18.85 11.81 -8.41
C HIS A 244 19.81 12.95 -8.08
N LYS A 245 19.39 14.20 -8.39
CA LYS A 245 20.24 15.43 -8.28
C LYS A 245 20.64 15.84 -6.85
N ASN A 246 20.18 15.15 -5.83
CA ASN A 246 20.59 15.41 -4.45
C ASN A 246 22.10 15.12 -4.29
N PRO A 247 22.92 16.06 -3.82
CA PRO A 247 24.35 15.84 -3.60
C PRO A 247 24.67 14.61 -2.74
N ALA A 248 23.82 14.31 -1.73
CA ALA A 248 23.96 13.11 -0.90
C ALA A 248 23.78 11.79 -1.68
N VAL A 249 23.27 11.85 -2.92
CA VAL A 249 23.19 10.71 -3.85
C VAL A 249 24.32 10.81 -4.87
N VAL A 250 24.50 11.96 -5.50
CA VAL A 250 25.45 12.18 -6.59
C VAL A 250 26.88 11.85 -6.17
N GLU A 251 27.34 12.39 -5.03
CA GLU A 251 28.72 12.24 -4.58
C GLU A 251 29.14 10.77 -4.38
N PRO A 252 28.45 9.95 -3.55
CA PRO A 252 28.85 8.56 -3.33
C PRO A 252 28.65 7.68 -4.59
N VAL A 253 27.67 7.98 -5.44
CA VAL A 253 27.45 7.24 -6.68
C VAL A 253 28.61 7.45 -7.64
N HIS A 254 29.03 8.69 -7.88
CA HIS A 254 30.18 8.98 -8.77
C HIS A 254 31.49 8.50 -8.18
N GLU A 255 31.68 8.56 -6.85
CA GLU A 255 32.88 8.05 -6.17
C GLU A 255 33.06 6.55 -6.40
N ILE A 256 31.98 5.75 -6.28
CA ILE A 256 32.05 4.28 -6.30
C ILE A 256 31.90 3.70 -7.71
N LEU A 257 31.00 4.26 -8.51
CA LEU A 257 30.59 3.74 -9.82
C LEU A 257 31.19 4.48 -11.00
N GLY A 258 31.69 5.70 -10.80
CA GLY A 258 32.28 6.50 -11.87
C GLY A 258 33.50 5.86 -12.50
N GLY A 259 33.73 6.15 -13.81
CA GLY A 259 34.89 5.68 -14.58
C GLY A 259 34.81 4.22 -15.05
N ASN A 260 33.65 3.59 -14.99
CA ASN A 260 33.41 2.27 -15.57
C ASN A 260 32.51 2.42 -16.80
N ASP A 261 33.03 2.07 -17.99
CA ASP A 261 32.35 2.25 -19.29
C ASP A 261 31.05 1.42 -19.41
N ARG A 262 30.82 0.43 -18.53
CA ARG A 262 29.61 -0.38 -18.48
C ARG A 262 28.60 0.07 -17.43
N ILE A 263 28.87 1.20 -16.76
CA ILE A 263 27.96 1.82 -15.80
C ILE A 263 27.63 3.23 -16.29
N HIS A 264 26.44 3.38 -16.84
CA HIS A 264 25.96 4.62 -17.40
C HIS A 264 25.23 5.43 -16.35
N LEU A 265 25.88 6.47 -15.79
CA LEU A 265 25.30 7.38 -14.81
C LEU A 265 24.65 8.54 -15.56
N THR A 266 23.33 8.62 -15.54
CA THR A 266 22.57 9.69 -16.22
C THR A 266 21.94 10.63 -15.20
N ASP A 267 21.59 11.84 -15.63
CA ASP A 267 20.61 12.67 -14.94
C ASP A 267 19.26 11.92 -14.83
N PRO A 268 18.33 12.36 -13.94
CA PRO A 268 16.98 11.80 -13.91
C PRO A 268 16.34 11.84 -15.28
N LEU A 269 15.87 10.68 -15.74
CA LEU A 269 15.25 10.50 -17.03
C LEU A 269 13.81 11.06 -17.05
N ASP A 270 13.36 11.49 -18.20
CA ASP A 270 11.95 11.78 -18.41
C ASP A 270 11.10 10.49 -18.36
N LEU A 271 9.78 10.64 -18.46
CA LEU A 271 8.85 9.53 -18.35
C LEU A 271 9.03 8.49 -19.48
N LYS A 272 9.17 8.96 -20.72
CA LYS A 272 9.29 8.08 -21.89
C LYS A 272 10.63 7.35 -21.88
N ASP A 273 11.73 8.08 -21.64
CA ASP A 273 13.06 7.48 -21.52
C ASP A 273 13.09 6.42 -20.42
N MET A 274 12.52 6.71 -19.22
CA MET A 274 12.50 5.75 -18.12
C MET A 274 11.68 4.50 -18.45
N HIS A 275 10.48 4.64 -19.00
CA HIS A 275 9.63 3.51 -19.35
C HIS A 275 10.26 2.62 -20.45
N ASN A 276 10.85 3.24 -21.49
CA ASN A 276 11.52 2.49 -22.55
C ASN A 276 12.83 1.83 -22.08
N LEU A 277 13.58 2.48 -21.18
CA LEU A 277 14.74 1.88 -20.53
C LEU A 277 14.32 0.63 -19.73
N MET A 278 13.31 0.73 -18.86
CA MET A 278 12.83 -0.40 -18.06
C MET A 278 12.31 -1.54 -18.95
N CYS A 279 11.55 -1.22 -20.00
CA CYS A 279 11.01 -2.20 -20.93
C CYS A 279 12.11 -2.98 -21.67
N ARG A 280 13.25 -2.32 -22.00
CA ARG A 280 14.40 -2.93 -22.67
C ARG A 280 15.41 -3.58 -21.72
N SER A 281 15.29 -3.32 -20.41
CA SER A 281 16.19 -3.88 -19.40
C SER A 281 16.01 -5.38 -19.22
N PHE A 282 17.02 -6.04 -18.67
CA PHE A 282 16.95 -7.42 -18.24
C PHE A 282 16.13 -7.52 -16.95
N PHE A 283 16.47 -6.75 -15.92
CA PHE A 283 15.65 -6.54 -14.71
C PHE A 283 15.87 -5.13 -14.16
N VAL A 284 15.08 -4.75 -13.15
CA VAL A 284 15.13 -3.42 -12.55
C VAL A 284 15.50 -3.51 -11.07
N MET A 285 16.36 -2.60 -10.61
CA MET A 285 16.71 -2.38 -9.21
C MET A 285 16.19 -1.01 -8.76
N THR A 286 15.30 -0.97 -7.77
CA THR A 286 14.69 0.32 -7.41
C THR A 286 14.25 0.41 -5.96
N ASP A 287 14.28 1.64 -5.40
CA ASP A 287 13.63 1.98 -4.14
C ASP A 287 12.31 2.77 -4.34
N SER A 288 11.90 3.02 -5.60
CA SER A 288 10.69 3.75 -5.96
C SER A 288 9.44 2.89 -5.81
N GLY A 289 8.40 3.41 -5.12
CA GLY A 289 7.11 2.73 -5.01
C GLY A 289 6.36 2.61 -6.34
N GLY A 290 6.42 3.65 -7.21
CA GLY A 290 5.76 3.63 -8.53
C GLY A 290 6.34 2.56 -9.44
N LEU A 291 7.66 2.47 -9.55
CA LEU A 291 8.31 1.48 -10.40
C LEU A 291 8.04 0.03 -9.97
N GLN A 292 7.77 -0.20 -8.68
CA GLN A 292 7.33 -1.51 -8.18
C GLN A 292 5.96 -1.92 -8.75
N GLU A 293 5.11 -0.98 -9.13
CA GLU A 293 3.82 -1.25 -9.75
C GLU A 293 3.93 -1.40 -11.27
N GLU A 294 4.76 -0.59 -11.91
CA GLU A 294 4.88 -0.45 -13.37
C GLU A 294 5.68 -1.59 -14.01
N VAL A 295 6.87 -1.86 -13.49
CA VAL A 295 7.86 -2.78 -14.09
C VAL A 295 7.34 -4.22 -14.29
N PRO A 296 6.57 -4.81 -13.34
CA PRO A 296 6.00 -6.14 -13.54
C PRO A 296 5.10 -6.26 -14.78
N SER A 297 4.44 -5.18 -15.21
CA SER A 297 3.62 -5.17 -16.43
C SER A 297 4.44 -5.28 -17.71
N MET A 298 5.74 -4.99 -17.63
CA MET A 298 6.70 -5.15 -18.74
C MET A 298 7.31 -6.57 -18.76
N GLY A 299 6.91 -7.46 -17.86
CA GLY A 299 7.48 -8.81 -17.73
C GLY A 299 8.94 -8.79 -17.24
N LYS A 300 9.29 -7.84 -16.39
CA LYS A 300 10.65 -7.68 -15.84
C LYS A 300 10.67 -7.94 -14.35
N PRO A 301 11.61 -8.75 -13.83
CA PRO A 301 11.84 -8.90 -12.39
C PRO A 301 12.23 -7.58 -11.74
N VAL A 302 11.83 -7.39 -10.48
CA VAL A 302 12.19 -6.20 -9.70
C VAL A 302 12.89 -6.60 -8.40
N LEU A 303 14.08 -6.07 -8.18
CA LEU A 303 14.76 -6.09 -6.89
C LEU A 303 14.52 -4.76 -6.17
N VAL A 304 13.80 -4.83 -5.07
CA VAL A 304 13.44 -3.65 -4.27
C VAL A 304 14.56 -3.38 -3.27
N LEU A 305 15.25 -2.24 -3.45
CA LEU A 305 16.38 -1.79 -2.64
C LEU A 305 15.89 -1.15 -1.31
N ARG A 306 15.04 -1.88 -0.58
CA ARG A 306 14.45 -1.45 0.69
C ARG A 306 14.25 -2.65 1.61
N ASN A 307 14.27 -2.42 2.93
CA ASN A 307 13.99 -3.46 3.92
C ASN A 307 12.49 -3.73 4.06
N VAL A 308 11.65 -2.74 3.73
CA VAL A 308 10.18 -2.82 3.77
C VAL A 308 9.61 -2.17 2.52
N THR A 309 8.44 -2.63 2.07
CA THR A 309 7.69 -1.99 0.98
C THR A 309 6.24 -1.74 1.37
N GLU A 310 5.65 -0.68 0.84
CA GLU A 310 4.20 -0.42 0.90
C GLU A 310 3.44 -1.19 -0.21
N ARG A 311 4.09 -2.11 -0.90
CA ARG A 311 3.58 -2.92 -2.01
C ARG A 311 3.71 -4.42 -1.72
N PRO A 312 3.16 -4.91 -0.58
CA PRO A 312 3.29 -6.33 -0.19
C PRO A 312 2.69 -7.27 -1.24
N GLU A 313 1.64 -6.85 -1.96
CA GLU A 313 0.99 -7.63 -3.00
C GLU A 313 1.96 -8.04 -4.13
N GLY A 314 2.92 -7.18 -4.49
CA GLY A 314 3.93 -7.49 -5.50
C GLY A 314 4.92 -8.57 -5.03
N VAL A 315 5.26 -8.56 -3.74
CA VAL A 315 6.11 -9.60 -3.14
C VAL A 315 5.33 -10.92 -3.05
N GLU A 316 4.07 -10.88 -2.63
CA GLU A 316 3.20 -12.06 -2.54
C GLU A 316 2.90 -12.67 -3.91
N ALA A 317 2.72 -11.84 -4.94
CA ALA A 317 2.53 -12.26 -6.32
C ALA A 317 3.82 -12.82 -6.96
N GLY A 318 4.99 -12.59 -6.35
CA GLY A 318 6.28 -13.03 -6.87
C GLY A 318 6.86 -12.14 -7.97
N THR A 319 6.32 -10.95 -8.20
CA THR A 319 6.84 -9.98 -9.17
C THR A 319 7.98 -9.14 -8.60
N LEU A 320 8.06 -9.03 -7.28
CA LEU A 320 9.04 -8.24 -6.53
C LEU A 320 9.81 -9.12 -5.54
N LYS A 321 11.10 -8.84 -5.36
CA LYS A 321 11.92 -9.38 -4.24
C LYS A 321 12.49 -8.22 -3.44
N LEU A 322 12.35 -8.26 -2.11
CA LEU A 322 12.99 -7.31 -1.19
C LEU A 322 14.48 -7.67 -1.05
N ALA A 323 15.35 -6.90 -1.66
CA ALA A 323 16.80 -7.08 -1.59
C ALA A 323 17.44 -6.32 -0.41
N GLY A 324 16.69 -5.42 0.24
CA GLY A 324 17.25 -4.61 1.31
C GLY A 324 18.33 -3.67 0.83
N THR A 325 19.28 -3.37 1.73
CA THR A 325 20.41 -2.46 1.50
C THR A 325 21.77 -3.07 1.88
N ASP A 326 21.82 -4.38 2.12
CA ASP A 326 23.08 -5.11 2.36
C ASP A 326 23.73 -5.50 1.04
N GLU A 327 25.01 -5.20 0.88
CA GLU A 327 25.79 -5.45 -0.34
C GLU A 327 25.73 -6.92 -0.80
N ASN A 328 25.92 -7.86 0.13
CA ASN A 328 25.99 -9.29 -0.21
C ASN A 328 24.61 -9.86 -0.56
N VAL A 329 23.55 -9.37 0.10
CA VAL A 329 22.18 -9.78 -0.20
C VAL A 329 21.77 -9.29 -1.59
N ILE A 330 21.98 -8.00 -1.88
CA ILE A 330 21.69 -7.41 -3.21
C ILE A 330 22.46 -8.17 -4.30
N TYR A 331 23.78 -8.34 -4.11
CA TYR A 331 24.62 -9.06 -5.04
C TYR A 331 24.12 -10.49 -5.27
N SER A 332 23.82 -11.24 -4.20
CA SER A 332 23.38 -12.64 -4.32
C SER A 332 22.04 -12.78 -5.03
N MET A 333 21.07 -11.88 -4.75
CA MET A 333 19.77 -11.90 -5.43
C MET A 333 19.87 -11.50 -6.89
N ALA A 334 20.70 -10.49 -7.23
CA ALA A 334 20.93 -10.10 -8.61
C ALA A 334 21.67 -11.20 -9.38
N LYS A 335 22.67 -11.83 -8.77
CA LYS A 335 23.37 -12.99 -9.32
C LYS A 335 22.42 -14.16 -9.60
N GLU A 336 21.49 -14.46 -8.70
CA GLU A 336 20.47 -15.49 -8.89
C GLU A 336 19.65 -15.22 -10.15
N LEU A 337 19.23 -13.97 -10.39
CA LEU A 337 18.47 -13.60 -11.60
C LEU A 337 19.33 -13.68 -12.88
N LEU A 338 20.65 -13.45 -12.77
CA LEU A 338 21.57 -13.55 -13.90
C LEU A 338 21.89 -14.99 -14.26
N ASP A 339 22.03 -15.88 -13.28
CA ASP A 339 22.50 -17.26 -13.47
C ASP A 339 21.38 -18.29 -13.54
N ASN A 340 20.21 -18.00 -12.93
CA ASN A 340 19.10 -18.94 -12.84
C ASN A 340 17.92 -18.47 -13.70
N LYS A 341 17.86 -19.02 -14.92
CA LYS A 341 16.80 -18.71 -15.88
C LYS A 341 15.40 -19.05 -15.36
N GLU A 342 15.24 -20.13 -14.59
CA GLU A 342 13.95 -20.55 -14.04
C GLU A 342 13.42 -19.52 -13.03
N GLU A 343 14.28 -19.03 -12.14
CA GLU A 343 13.88 -18.01 -11.16
C GLU A 343 13.60 -16.66 -11.84
N TYR A 344 14.38 -16.32 -12.88
CA TYR A 344 14.09 -15.14 -13.71
C TYR A 344 12.72 -15.24 -14.38
N GLU A 345 12.45 -16.33 -15.09
CA GLU A 345 11.19 -16.55 -15.82
C GLU A 345 9.99 -16.59 -14.86
N LYS A 346 10.13 -17.20 -13.68
CA LYS A 346 9.10 -17.23 -12.65
C LYS A 346 8.68 -15.83 -12.22
N MET A 347 9.64 -14.92 -12.01
CA MET A 347 9.34 -13.53 -11.68
C MET A 347 8.79 -12.76 -12.87
N ALA A 348 9.39 -12.92 -14.06
CA ALA A 348 9.02 -12.19 -15.27
C ALA A 348 7.60 -12.54 -15.77
N GLN A 349 7.16 -13.80 -15.57
CA GLN A 349 5.83 -14.29 -15.97
C GLN A 349 4.78 -14.16 -14.86
N ALA A 350 5.17 -13.76 -13.65
CA ALA A 350 4.25 -13.53 -12.57
C ALA A 350 3.28 -12.39 -12.93
N LYS A 351 1.99 -12.58 -12.62
CA LYS A 351 0.98 -11.58 -12.96
C LYS A 351 1.12 -10.36 -12.06
N ASN A 352 1.10 -9.18 -12.65
CA ASN A 352 1.15 -7.93 -11.91
C ASN A 352 -0.11 -7.77 -11.03
N PRO A 353 0.00 -7.66 -9.69
CA PRO A 353 -1.15 -7.49 -8.81
C PRO A 353 -1.78 -6.09 -8.89
N PHE A 354 -1.06 -5.13 -9.47
CA PHE A 354 -1.48 -3.72 -9.52
C PHE A 354 -2.30 -3.36 -10.75
N GLY A 355 -2.43 -4.23 -11.75
CA GLY A 355 -3.28 -3.95 -12.91
C GLY A 355 -2.92 -4.77 -14.15
N ASP A 356 -3.79 -4.62 -15.16
CA ASP A 356 -3.70 -5.29 -16.47
C ASP A 356 -3.84 -4.28 -17.64
N GLY A 357 -3.70 -2.97 -17.38
CA GLY A 357 -3.85 -1.92 -18.38
C GLY A 357 -5.30 -1.63 -18.77
N GLN A 358 -6.28 -2.00 -17.95
CA GLN A 358 -7.69 -1.75 -18.19
C GLN A 358 -8.37 -0.96 -17.05
N ALA A 359 -7.58 -0.30 -16.20
CA ALA A 359 -8.12 0.43 -15.05
C ALA A 359 -8.99 1.61 -15.50
N SER A 360 -8.55 2.38 -16.47
CA SER A 360 -9.30 3.51 -17.03
C SER A 360 -10.65 3.09 -17.61
N ARG A 361 -10.69 1.97 -18.35
CA ARG A 361 -11.94 1.40 -18.85
C ARG A 361 -12.91 1.05 -17.71
N ARG A 362 -12.41 0.34 -16.68
CA ARG A 362 -13.24 -0.05 -15.53
C ARG A 362 -13.77 1.16 -14.77
N ILE A 363 -12.97 2.20 -14.60
CA ILE A 363 -13.40 3.46 -13.96
C ILE A 363 -14.52 4.11 -14.76
N VAL A 364 -14.37 4.26 -16.07
CA VAL A 364 -15.39 4.84 -16.96
C VAL A 364 -16.69 4.01 -16.92
N GLU A 365 -16.59 2.69 -17.02
CA GLU A 365 -17.73 1.80 -16.92
C GLU A 365 -18.43 1.86 -15.56
N SER A 366 -17.66 2.04 -14.47
CA SER A 366 -18.22 2.23 -13.11
C SER A 366 -19.00 3.54 -13.00
N ILE A 367 -18.52 4.61 -13.63
CA ILE A 367 -19.24 5.88 -13.72
C ILE A 367 -20.54 5.70 -14.51
N LEU A 368 -20.47 5.10 -15.69
CA LEU A 368 -21.65 4.82 -16.51
C LEU A 368 -22.69 3.97 -15.75
N TYR A 369 -22.23 2.96 -15.01
CA TYR A 369 -23.09 2.14 -14.16
C TYR A 369 -23.74 2.95 -13.03
N ALA A 370 -22.97 3.74 -12.31
CA ALA A 370 -23.45 4.56 -11.19
C ALA A 370 -24.47 5.64 -11.63
N PHE A 371 -24.39 6.11 -12.87
CA PHE A 371 -25.33 7.06 -13.47
C PHE A 371 -26.45 6.40 -14.32
N GLY A 372 -26.58 5.07 -14.26
CA GLY A 372 -27.65 4.33 -14.93
C GLY A 372 -27.54 4.30 -16.46
N LYS A 373 -26.37 4.61 -17.03
CA LYS A 373 -26.10 4.51 -18.48
C LYS A 373 -25.62 3.11 -18.89
N LYS A 374 -25.19 2.29 -17.94
CA LYS A 374 -24.83 0.88 -18.09
C LYS A 374 -25.61 0.04 -17.08
N ALA A 375 -26.23 -1.07 -17.52
CA ALA A 375 -27.07 -1.90 -16.67
C ALA A 375 -26.25 -2.80 -15.73
N ASP A 376 -25.15 -3.35 -16.24
CA ASP A 376 -24.33 -4.31 -15.49
C ASP A 376 -23.18 -3.60 -14.79
N ARG A 377 -22.92 -4.02 -13.52
CA ARG A 377 -21.72 -3.61 -12.80
C ARG A 377 -20.48 -4.07 -13.59
N PRO A 378 -19.45 -3.21 -13.75
CA PRO A 378 -18.24 -3.59 -14.49
C PRO A 378 -17.49 -4.73 -13.80
N ASP A 379 -16.67 -5.44 -14.59
CA ASP A 379 -15.75 -6.44 -14.08
C ASP A 379 -14.74 -5.79 -13.13
N GLU A 380 -14.44 -6.48 -12.02
CA GLU A 380 -13.38 -6.07 -11.11
C GLU A 380 -12.03 -6.71 -11.49
N TYR A 381 -10.93 -5.98 -11.29
CA TYR A 381 -9.60 -6.55 -11.42
C TYR A 381 -9.31 -7.47 -10.23
N VAL A 382 -9.42 -8.77 -10.45
CA VAL A 382 -9.09 -9.78 -9.44
C VAL A 382 -7.91 -10.59 -9.96
N LEU A 383 -6.78 -10.51 -9.29
CA LEU A 383 -5.68 -11.41 -9.54
C LEU A 383 -6.12 -12.82 -9.14
N ARG A 384 -6.54 -13.65 -10.12
CA ARG A 384 -6.74 -15.08 -9.89
C ARG A 384 -5.36 -15.73 -9.79
N ILE A 385 -4.74 -15.65 -8.61
CA ILE A 385 -3.61 -16.52 -8.30
C ILE A 385 -4.22 -17.92 -8.30
N LYS A 386 -3.91 -18.73 -9.32
CA LYS A 386 -4.12 -20.15 -9.22
C LYS A 386 -3.19 -20.61 -8.09
N TYR A 387 -3.76 -20.76 -6.90
CA TYR A 387 -3.13 -21.61 -5.91
C TYR A 387 -3.11 -23.02 -6.55
N GLU A 388 -2.06 -23.37 -7.26
CA GLU A 388 -1.71 -24.77 -7.36
C GLU A 388 -1.47 -25.20 -5.93
N LYS A 389 -2.46 -25.93 -5.40
CA LYS A 389 -2.29 -26.71 -4.19
C LYS A 389 -1.23 -27.75 -4.49
N THR A 390 0.03 -27.36 -4.48
CA THR A 390 1.09 -28.29 -4.17
C THR A 390 0.86 -28.64 -2.69
N PRO A 391 0.61 -29.89 -2.37
CA PRO A 391 0.56 -30.32 -0.99
C PRO A 391 2.01 -30.36 -0.48
N LYS A 392 2.61 -29.23 -0.19
CA LYS A 392 3.69 -29.18 0.79
C LYS A 392 2.99 -29.08 2.14
N GLU A 393 2.93 -30.24 2.79
CA GLU A 393 2.71 -30.35 4.24
C GLU A 393 3.68 -29.41 4.96
N GLY A 394 3.24 -28.19 5.18
CA GLY A 394 3.90 -27.16 5.98
C GLY A 394 2.80 -26.37 6.66
N LYS A 395 2.55 -26.73 7.91
CA LYS A 395 1.56 -26.22 8.84
C LYS A 395 1.53 -24.70 9.02
N PRO A 396 0.45 -24.18 9.66
CA PRO A 396 0.20 -22.77 9.90
C PRO A 396 1.20 -22.19 10.92
N MET A 397 2.39 -21.80 10.45
CA MET A 397 3.41 -21.09 11.24
C MET A 397 2.93 -19.75 11.79
N LYS A 398 1.83 -19.22 11.29
CA LYS A 398 1.29 -17.91 11.68
C LYS A 398 0.54 -17.95 13.02
N GLU A 399 -0.20 -19.01 13.27
CA GLU A 399 -0.97 -19.17 14.51
C GLU A 399 -0.08 -19.47 15.71
N GLU A 400 0.93 -20.33 15.54
CA GLU A 400 1.88 -20.70 16.59
C GLU A 400 2.78 -19.50 16.97
N ARG A 401 3.22 -18.69 15.99
CA ARG A 401 3.95 -17.45 16.25
C ARG A 401 3.11 -16.41 17.00
N MET A 402 1.86 -16.24 16.60
CA MET A 402 0.94 -15.33 17.27
C MET A 402 0.62 -15.81 18.69
N ALA A 403 0.53 -17.12 18.93
CA ALA A 403 0.36 -17.67 20.26
C ALA A 403 1.56 -17.35 21.17
N ILE A 404 2.79 -17.50 20.69
CA ILE A 404 4.01 -17.16 21.44
C ILE A 404 4.07 -15.64 21.76
N LEU A 405 3.75 -14.78 20.79
CA LEU A 405 3.72 -13.35 20.99
C LEU A 405 2.64 -12.91 21.99
N ASN A 406 1.45 -13.51 21.93
CA ASN A 406 0.39 -13.29 22.91
C ASN A 406 0.76 -13.77 24.33
N MET A 407 1.53 -14.84 24.45
CA MET A 407 2.03 -15.32 25.74
C MET A 407 3.07 -14.35 26.33
N LEU A 408 3.93 -13.77 25.48
CA LEU A 408 4.89 -12.75 25.87
C LEU A 408 4.18 -11.45 26.32
N GLU A 409 3.23 -10.96 25.52
CA GLU A 409 2.44 -9.75 25.82
C GLU A 409 1.67 -9.86 27.14
N LYS A 410 1.16 -11.07 27.45
CA LYS A 410 0.46 -11.36 28.70
C LYS A 410 1.41 -11.66 29.88
N GLY A 411 2.71 -11.57 29.69
CA GLY A 411 3.71 -11.86 30.72
C GLY A 411 3.74 -13.33 31.19
N ILE A 412 3.20 -14.25 30.38
CA ILE A 412 3.17 -15.69 30.68
C ILE A 412 4.55 -16.32 30.45
N ILE A 413 5.31 -15.79 29.49
CA ILE A 413 6.69 -16.18 29.18
C ILE A 413 7.59 -14.96 29.13
N SER A 414 8.88 -15.15 29.42
CA SER A 414 9.90 -14.11 29.29
C SER A 414 10.35 -13.91 27.85
N VAL A 415 11.07 -12.79 27.58
CA VAL A 415 11.61 -12.49 26.25
C VAL A 415 12.54 -13.61 25.78
N ASP A 416 13.40 -14.14 26.66
CA ASP A 416 14.35 -15.22 26.36
C ASP A 416 13.64 -16.55 26.03
N GLU A 417 12.50 -16.83 26.68
CA GLU A 417 11.69 -18.00 26.38
C GLU A 417 10.95 -17.85 25.06
N ALA A 418 10.42 -16.68 24.76
CA ALA A 418 9.79 -16.37 23.48
C ALA A 418 10.78 -16.50 22.31
N GLU A 419 12.01 -16.00 22.47
CA GLU A 419 13.08 -16.10 21.47
C GLU A 419 13.48 -17.54 21.19
N ARG A 420 13.62 -18.36 22.23
CA ARG A 420 13.90 -19.81 22.09
C ARG A 420 12.78 -20.54 21.35
N LEU A 421 11.53 -20.25 21.67
CA LEU A 421 10.37 -20.85 21.02
C LEU A 421 10.25 -20.42 19.55
N LEU A 422 10.48 -19.15 19.25
CA LEU A 422 10.47 -18.62 17.87
C LEU A 422 11.64 -19.21 17.04
N THR A 423 12.81 -19.37 17.65
CA THR A 423 13.99 -19.98 17.01
C THR A 423 13.76 -21.47 16.73
N ALA A 424 13.16 -22.22 17.66
CA ALA A 424 12.80 -23.62 17.46
C ALA A 424 11.77 -23.80 16.32
N LEU A 425 10.82 -22.89 16.20
CA LEU A 425 9.88 -22.84 15.07
C LEU A 425 10.55 -22.55 13.72
N HIS A 426 11.62 -21.73 13.71
CA HIS A 426 12.35 -21.35 12.49
C HIS A 426 13.29 -22.47 11.99
N SER A 427 13.87 -23.23 12.91
CA SER A 427 14.89 -24.23 12.57
C SER A 427 14.35 -25.56 12.02
N GLY A 428 13.02 -25.69 11.86
CA GLY A 428 12.42 -26.88 11.25
C GLY A 428 12.68 -28.21 11.98
N LEU A 429 13.25 -28.18 13.19
CA LEU A 429 13.50 -29.32 14.04
C LEU A 429 12.21 -29.78 14.73
N GLY A 430 11.22 -30.17 13.93
CA GLY A 430 9.91 -30.58 14.39
C GLY A 430 9.45 -31.91 13.85
N THR A 431 10.20 -32.98 14.08
CA THR A 431 9.72 -34.35 13.86
C THR A 431 9.37 -35.12 15.15
N GLU A 432 9.10 -34.43 16.25
CA GLU A 432 8.46 -35.02 17.40
C GLU A 432 7.34 -34.12 17.94
N LYS A 433 6.14 -34.36 17.43
CA LYS A 433 4.89 -33.74 17.89
C LYS A 433 4.63 -33.90 19.41
N ASP A 434 5.27 -34.87 20.05
CA ASP A 434 5.07 -35.17 21.46
C ASP A 434 5.87 -34.29 22.44
N GLY A 435 6.99 -33.70 22.00
CA GLY A 435 7.83 -32.91 22.89
C GLY A 435 7.26 -31.50 23.18
N ILE A 436 6.78 -30.82 22.17
CA ILE A 436 6.24 -29.45 22.31
C ILE A 436 4.86 -29.48 22.96
N THR A 437 4.01 -30.43 22.60
CA THR A 437 2.68 -30.57 23.22
C THR A 437 2.79 -30.96 24.70
N LYS A 438 3.80 -31.78 25.10
CA LYS A 438 4.09 -32.07 26.50
C LYS A 438 4.67 -30.90 27.27
N ALA A 439 5.56 -30.12 26.64
CA ALA A 439 6.13 -28.92 27.27
C ALA A 439 5.08 -27.82 27.48
N VAL A 440 4.24 -27.55 26.48
CA VAL A 440 3.14 -26.56 26.57
C VAL A 440 2.03 -27.08 27.51
N GLY A 441 1.68 -28.34 27.44
CA GLY A 441 0.71 -28.98 28.37
C GLY A 441 1.21 -29.00 29.82
N GLY A 442 2.50 -29.25 30.05
CA GLY A 442 3.13 -29.18 31.38
C GLY A 442 3.17 -27.77 31.96
N MET A 443 3.39 -26.75 31.12
CA MET A 443 3.36 -25.33 31.53
C MET A 443 1.94 -24.83 31.80
N LEU A 444 0.96 -25.21 31.00
CA LEU A 444 -0.45 -24.88 31.22
C LEU A 444 -1.00 -25.51 32.50
N ASN A 445 -0.60 -26.74 32.83
CA ASN A 445 -0.94 -27.36 34.12
C ASN A 445 -0.27 -26.67 35.31
N LYS A 446 0.99 -26.21 35.18
CA LYS A 446 1.66 -25.43 36.23
C LYS A 446 1.04 -24.05 36.41
N ALA A 447 0.64 -23.37 35.32
CA ALA A 447 -0.05 -22.08 35.38
C ALA A 447 -1.47 -22.24 35.98
N GLY A 448 -2.19 -23.31 35.65
CA GLY A 448 -3.49 -23.64 36.25
C GLY A 448 -3.39 -23.91 37.77
N ALA A 449 -2.37 -24.64 38.19
CA ALA A 449 -2.11 -24.91 39.61
C ALA A 449 -1.68 -23.65 40.38
N ALA A 450 -0.88 -22.77 39.77
CA ALA A 450 -0.47 -21.49 40.36
C ALA A 450 -1.67 -20.51 40.50
N LEU A 451 -2.56 -20.45 39.52
CA LEU A 451 -3.78 -19.67 39.58
C LEU A 451 -4.78 -20.17 40.61
N SER A 452 -4.88 -21.52 40.80
CA SER A 452 -5.69 -22.13 41.84
C SER A 452 -5.14 -21.82 43.23
N ALA A 453 -3.82 -21.91 43.42
CA ALA A 453 -3.15 -21.58 44.68
C ALA A 453 -3.24 -20.09 45.06
N VAL A 454 -3.25 -19.18 44.06
CA VAL A 454 -3.49 -17.75 44.30
C VAL A 454 -4.95 -17.47 44.64
N ALA A 455 -5.90 -18.16 43.98
CA ALA A 455 -7.33 -18.04 44.29
C ALA A 455 -7.67 -18.53 45.72
N ASP A 456 -7.03 -19.61 46.17
CA ASP A 456 -7.21 -20.12 47.52
C ASP A 456 -6.56 -19.21 48.58
N LYS A 457 -5.38 -18.64 48.33
CA LYS A 457 -4.76 -17.63 49.22
C LYS A 457 -5.55 -16.32 49.31
N VAL A 458 -6.26 -15.94 48.27
CA VAL A 458 -7.12 -14.74 48.26
C VAL A 458 -8.39 -15.00 49.10
N LYS A 459 -8.92 -16.22 49.11
CA LYS A 459 -10.08 -16.61 49.92
C LYS A 459 -9.79 -16.69 51.42
N GLU A 460 -8.54 -16.94 51.80
CA GLU A 460 -8.12 -17.04 53.23
C GLU A 460 -7.64 -15.74 53.83
N ASN A 461 -7.60 -14.65 53.08
CA ASN A 461 -7.11 -13.34 53.58
C ASN A 461 -8.19 -12.64 54.42
N PRO A 462 -7.96 -12.38 55.72
CA PRO A 462 -8.95 -11.77 56.61
C PRO A 462 -9.40 -10.39 56.17
N ALA A 463 -8.57 -9.62 55.43
CA ALA A 463 -8.89 -8.31 54.91
C ALA A 463 -9.94 -8.37 53.78
N VAL A 464 -9.92 -9.45 52.96
CA VAL A 464 -10.91 -9.65 51.88
C VAL A 464 -12.25 -10.06 52.46
N LYS A 465 -12.24 -10.89 53.52
CA LYS A 465 -13.45 -11.33 54.22
C LYS A 465 -14.15 -10.13 54.91
N ASN A 466 -13.41 -9.28 55.58
CA ASN A 466 -13.92 -8.04 56.18
C ASN A 466 -14.43 -7.00 55.16
N ALA A 467 -13.89 -7.00 53.95
CA ALA A 467 -14.39 -6.11 52.87
C ALA A 467 -15.68 -6.68 52.26
N ALA A 468 -15.81 -7.98 52.14
CA ALA A 468 -17.04 -8.64 51.66
C ALA A 468 -18.23 -8.45 52.62
N ASP A 469 -17.99 -8.61 53.92
CA ASP A 469 -19.03 -8.38 54.94
C ASP A 469 -19.49 -6.93 55.03
N LYS A 470 -18.57 -5.95 54.82
CA LYS A 470 -18.92 -4.51 54.75
C LYS A 470 -19.66 -4.12 53.48
N VAL A 471 -19.53 -4.85 52.40
CA VAL A 471 -20.25 -4.65 51.14
C VAL A 471 -21.67 -5.24 51.24
N ALA A 472 -21.84 -6.36 51.95
CA ALA A 472 -23.15 -6.94 52.17
C ALA A 472 -24.09 -6.04 52.97
N ASP A 473 -23.59 -5.35 54.01
CA ASP A 473 -24.37 -4.42 54.84
C ASP A 473 -24.76 -3.12 54.14
N LYS A 474 -24.16 -2.79 52.99
CA LYS A 474 -24.47 -1.59 52.18
C LYS A 474 -25.22 -1.89 50.88
N ALA A 475 -25.59 -3.14 50.63
CA ALA A 475 -26.19 -3.56 49.35
C ALA A 475 -27.60 -3.02 49.12
N ASP A 476 -28.36 -2.77 50.17
CA ASP A 476 -29.76 -2.36 50.07
C ASP A 476 -29.93 -0.85 49.67
N ASP A 477 -28.93 -0.03 49.93
CA ASP A 477 -28.97 1.41 49.58
C ASP A 477 -28.43 1.74 48.14
N LEU A 478 -27.91 0.74 47.43
CA LEU A 478 -27.20 0.94 46.14
C LEU A 478 -27.92 0.33 44.91
N GLN A 479 -29.09 -0.30 45.09
CA GLN A 479 -29.81 -0.98 43.98
C GLN A 479 -30.10 -0.08 42.75
N PRO A 480 -30.46 1.23 42.85
CA PRO A 480 -30.72 2.03 41.64
C PRO A 480 -29.44 2.46 40.89
N LYS A 481 -28.29 2.54 41.59
CA LYS A 481 -27.01 2.99 40.97
C LYS A 481 -26.23 1.87 40.31
N VAL A 482 -26.40 0.63 40.78
CA VAL A 482 -25.73 -0.56 40.26
C VAL A 482 -26.36 -1.01 38.93
N SER A 483 -27.69 -0.87 38.75
CA SER A 483 -28.35 -1.19 37.49
C SER A 483 -27.87 -0.29 36.34
N SER A 484 -27.59 1.00 36.59
CA SER A 484 -27.09 1.92 35.57
C SER A 484 -25.59 1.73 35.25
N ALA A 485 -24.81 1.21 36.19
CA ALA A 485 -23.40 0.86 36.00
C ALA A 485 -23.25 -0.47 35.22
N ALA A 486 -24.11 -1.46 35.53
CA ALA A 486 -24.18 -2.71 34.83
C ALA A 486 -24.64 -2.54 33.38
N PHE A 487 -25.57 -1.62 33.13
CA PHE A 487 -26.01 -1.27 31.77
C PHE A 487 -24.89 -0.61 30.96
N ARG A 488 -24.17 0.36 31.53
CA ARG A 488 -22.99 1.01 30.89
C ARG A 488 -21.80 0.05 30.70
N MET A 489 -21.66 -0.96 31.56
CA MET A 489 -20.64 -1.99 31.40
C MET A 489 -21.03 -2.99 30.30
N LYS A 490 -22.32 -3.25 30.12
CA LYS A 490 -22.87 -4.07 29.03
C LYS A 490 -22.68 -3.38 27.67
N GLU A 491 -22.91 -2.07 27.56
CA GLU A 491 -22.61 -1.28 26.35
C GLU A 491 -21.12 -1.29 26.02
N LYS A 492 -20.25 -1.02 26.99
CA LYS A 492 -18.78 -1.06 26.76
C LYS A 492 -18.22 -2.45 26.43
N LEU A 493 -18.89 -3.51 26.89
CA LEU A 493 -18.52 -4.89 26.52
C LEU A 493 -19.08 -5.29 25.15
N ALA A 494 -20.23 -4.72 24.75
CA ALA A 494 -20.78 -4.89 23.41
C ALA A 494 -19.89 -4.20 22.36
N ASP A 495 -19.46 -2.96 22.62
CA ASP A 495 -18.57 -2.22 21.73
C ASP A 495 -17.19 -2.89 21.56
N LYS A 496 -16.67 -3.53 22.62
CA LYS A 496 -15.44 -4.34 22.52
C LYS A 496 -15.63 -5.73 21.88
N ALA A 497 -16.85 -6.26 21.88
CA ALA A 497 -17.15 -7.57 21.28
C ALA A 497 -17.16 -7.52 19.74
N ASP A 498 -17.29 -6.32 19.15
CA ASP A 498 -17.24 -6.14 17.70
C ASP A 498 -15.81 -6.30 17.12
N GLU A 499 -14.79 -6.22 17.97
CA GLU A 499 -13.38 -6.45 17.58
C GLU A 499 -12.94 -7.92 17.62
N LEU A 500 -13.80 -8.87 18.03
CA LEU A 500 -13.42 -10.28 18.24
C LEU A 500 -14.02 -11.22 17.18
N GLN A 501 -13.23 -12.21 16.75
CA GLN A 501 -13.67 -13.25 15.80
C GLN A 501 -14.92 -14.03 16.29
N PRO A 502 -15.76 -14.58 15.38
CA PRO A 502 -17.08 -15.14 15.69
C PRO A 502 -17.12 -16.22 16.78
N ALA A 503 -16.05 -17.01 16.94
CA ALA A 503 -15.95 -18.06 17.96
C ALA A 503 -15.77 -17.51 19.39
N VAL A 504 -15.06 -16.39 19.53
CA VAL A 504 -14.82 -15.73 20.82
C VAL A 504 -16.04 -14.89 21.24
N ARG A 505 -16.77 -14.32 20.26
CA ARG A 505 -18.07 -13.66 20.45
C ARG A 505 -19.08 -14.58 21.15
N SER A 506 -19.19 -15.81 20.68
CA SER A 506 -20.14 -16.81 21.22
C SER A 506 -19.77 -17.27 22.65
N ALA A 507 -18.48 -17.26 23.01
CA ALA A 507 -18.03 -17.62 24.37
C ALA A 507 -18.22 -16.44 25.34
N ALA A 508 -17.92 -15.22 24.93
CA ALA A 508 -18.11 -14.02 25.74
C ALA A 508 -19.59 -13.74 26.02
N PHE A 509 -20.47 -13.97 25.04
CA PHE A 509 -21.93 -13.82 25.19
C PHE A 509 -22.49 -14.86 26.18
N ARG A 510 -22.05 -16.12 26.13
CA ARG A 510 -22.45 -17.15 27.08
C ARG A 510 -21.95 -16.92 28.51
N MET A 511 -20.78 -16.30 28.67
CA MET A 511 -20.27 -15.88 29.98
C MET A 511 -21.05 -14.69 30.58
N ALA A 512 -21.42 -13.74 29.75
CA ALA A 512 -22.23 -12.58 30.17
C ALA A 512 -23.67 -13.01 30.56
N GLU A 513 -24.28 -13.95 29.84
CA GLU A 513 -25.58 -14.50 30.22
C GLU A 513 -25.53 -15.33 31.54
N LYS A 514 -24.48 -16.13 31.74
CA LYS A 514 -24.29 -16.85 33.01
C LYS A 514 -24.03 -15.93 34.20
N ALA A 515 -23.32 -14.84 33.99
CA ALA A 515 -23.10 -13.81 35.03
C ALA A 515 -24.42 -13.11 35.40
N THR A 516 -25.23 -12.72 34.41
CA THR A 516 -26.53 -12.07 34.65
C THR A 516 -27.59 -13.01 35.24
N ALA A 517 -27.57 -14.31 34.91
CA ALA A 517 -28.46 -15.31 35.52
C ALA A 517 -28.13 -15.61 37.00
N ARG A 518 -26.86 -15.55 37.39
CA ARG A 518 -26.39 -15.73 38.76
C ARG A 518 -26.70 -14.57 39.71
N TRP A 519 -27.05 -13.39 39.17
CA TRP A 519 -27.44 -12.19 39.90
C TRP A 519 -28.96 -12.00 40.02
N ARG A 520 -29.75 -12.89 39.34
CA ARG A 520 -31.21 -12.90 39.45
C ARG A 520 -31.74 -13.97 40.43
N GLN A 521 -30.85 -14.79 40.99
CA GLN A 521 -31.11 -15.70 42.13
C GLN A 521 -30.47 -15.16 43.41
#